data_f6131a1fbbe1af0225f508a80f9ff2fc
#
_entry.id   f6131a1fbbe1af0225f508a80f9ff2fc
#
_cell.length_a   1.000
_cell.length_b   1.000
_cell.length_c   1.000
_cell.angle_alpha   90.00
_cell.angle_beta   90.00
_cell.angle_gamma   90.00
#
_symmetry.space_group_name_H-M   'P 1'
#
loop_
_entity.id
_entity.type
_entity.pdbx_description
1 polymer ?
#
loop_
_entity_poly.entity_id
_entity_poly.type
_entity_poly.pdbx_seq_one_letter_code
_entity_poly.pdbx_strand_id
1 'polypeptide(L)'
;NGFLLISFLVLGLIGVWICNDWYYGKTLFPQGSASVQGEKIDLMLYITIGVTGAVFIITQILLFWFAYKYQEQDGKKAFYYPHNNKLELLWTTVPAIFLTVLVVFGLKYWFKMTGDAPQNSVVVEVTGHQFAWDFRYPGKDGILGKKNYKLYNQPLGNTLGVDFSDSTSFDDIHTTEMHIPVGTPVKLVINAMDVIHDVGLSHFRMKMDAVPGIPTTMWFTPKYTTEEMKKRTGNPNFVYEISCDQMCGQGHFSMRGVIVVETEEEYNKWLASQKPEYLTFFPEKDPSKQSAPADTATTAKPMAQLIN
;
A
#
# COMPACT_ATOMS: atom_id res chain seq x y z
N ASN A 1 8.22 15.42 -46.13
CA ASN A 1 8.78 14.81 -44.90
C ASN A 1 8.71 15.72 -43.68
N GLY A 2 8.99 17.05 -43.81
CA GLY A 2 8.87 18.02 -42.69
C GLY A 2 7.45 18.14 -42.12
N PHE A 3 6.43 18.10 -42.98
CA PHE A 3 5.03 18.16 -42.60
C PHE A 3 4.64 16.94 -41.73
N LEU A 4 5.06 15.75 -42.10
CA LEU A 4 4.81 14.54 -41.31
C LEU A 4 5.45 14.62 -39.92
N LEU A 5 6.68 15.14 -39.83
CA LEU A 5 7.40 15.33 -38.59
C LEU A 5 6.67 16.29 -37.62
N ILE A 6 6.23 17.43 -38.17
CA ILE A 6 5.44 18.41 -37.41
C ILE A 6 4.11 17.78 -36.95
N SER A 7 3.44 17.02 -37.83
CA SER A 7 2.18 16.34 -37.52
C SER A 7 2.36 15.34 -36.36
N PHE A 8 3.42 14.54 -36.35
CA PHE A 8 3.71 13.59 -35.26
C PHE A 8 4.01 14.31 -33.92
N LEU A 9 4.76 15.43 -33.98
CA LEU A 9 5.01 16.23 -32.78
C LEU A 9 3.72 16.82 -32.21
N VAL A 10 2.87 17.39 -33.07
CA VAL A 10 1.58 17.97 -32.67
C VAL A 10 0.66 16.89 -32.09
N LEU A 11 0.55 15.74 -32.76
CA LEU A 11 -0.26 14.60 -32.25
C LEU A 11 0.29 14.08 -30.94
N GLY A 12 1.62 14.03 -30.76
CA GLY A 12 2.26 13.66 -29.51
C GLY A 12 1.91 14.63 -28.37
N LEU A 13 1.98 15.92 -28.62
CA LEU A 13 1.62 16.97 -27.66
C LEU A 13 0.12 16.92 -27.28
N ILE A 14 -0.76 16.72 -28.29
CA ILE A 14 -2.19 16.52 -28.05
C ILE A 14 -2.42 15.25 -27.21
N GLY A 15 -1.72 14.15 -27.51
CA GLY A 15 -1.78 12.92 -26.73
C GLY A 15 -1.37 13.14 -25.28
N VAL A 16 -0.26 13.84 -25.04
CA VAL A 16 0.19 14.22 -23.69
C VAL A 16 -0.85 15.07 -22.98
N TRP A 17 -1.43 16.05 -23.66
CA TRP A 17 -2.47 16.92 -23.08
C TRP A 17 -3.74 16.13 -22.72
N ILE A 18 -4.22 15.26 -23.60
CA ILE A 18 -5.38 14.39 -23.34
C ILE A 18 -5.09 13.44 -22.16
N CYS A 19 -3.90 12.83 -22.12
CA CYS A 19 -3.50 11.95 -21.02
C CYS A 19 -3.40 12.73 -19.71
N ASN A 20 -2.88 13.95 -19.74
CA ASN A 20 -2.79 14.81 -18.56
C ASN A 20 -4.18 15.18 -18.03
N ASP A 21 -5.10 15.61 -18.89
CA ASP A 21 -6.46 15.97 -18.51
C ASP A 21 -7.24 14.75 -17.99
N TRP A 22 -7.10 13.60 -18.66
CA TRP A 22 -7.71 12.34 -18.22
C TRP A 22 -7.09 11.83 -16.91
N TYR A 23 -5.79 11.98 -16.75
CA TYR A 23 -5.04 11.60 -15.56
C TYR A 23 -5.40 12.45 -14.34
N TYR A 24 -5.46 13.78 -14.49
CA TYR A 24 -5.82 14.69 -13.40
C TYR A 24 -7.33 14.79 -13.17
N GLY A 25 -8.14 14.61 -14.21
CA GLY A 25 -9.60 14.76 -14.13
C GLY A 25 -10.34 13.53 -13.63
N LYS A 26 -9.82 12.30 -13.89
CA LYS A 26 -10.50 11.03 -13.56
C LYS A 26 -9.71 10.06 -12.67
N THR A 27 -8.57 10.47 -12.22
CA THR A 27 -7.82 9.94 -11.08
C THR A 27 -7.50 8.46 -11.03
N LEU A 28 -6.49 8.04 -11.76
CA LEU A 28 -5.68 6.89 -11.35
C LEU A 28 -4.78 7.23 -10.13
N PHE A 29 -4.55 8.54 -9.89
CA PHE A 29 -3.83 9.02 -8.70
C PHE A 29 -4.69 10.05 -7.98
N PRO A 30 -5.13 9.76 -6.75
CA PRO A 30 -5.83 10.74 -5.93
C PRO A 30 -4.97 11.99 -5.74
N GLN A 31 -5.62 13.15 -5.78
CA GLN A 31 -4.94 14.44 -5.66
C GLN A 31 -4.18 14.56 -4.34
N GLY A 32 -2.85 14.44 -4.42
CA GLY A 32 -1.94 14.48 -3.29
C GLY A 32 -1.99 13.23 -2.41
N SER A 33 -0.93 13.02 -1.64
CA SER A 33 -0.86 11.92 -0.69
C SER A 33 -1.67 12.20 0.58
N ALA A 34 -2.33 11.18 1.09
CA ALA A 34 -3.00 11.21 2.39
C ALA A 34 -2.08 10.78 3.56
N SER A 35 -0.79 10.61 3.33
CA SER A 35 0.20 10.35 4.39
C SER A 35 1.37 11.32 4.35
N VAL A 36 2.03 11.49 5.49
CA VAL A 36 3.23 12.32 5.63
C VAL A 36 4.38 11.78 4.78
N GLN A 37 4.55 10.46 4.76
CA GLN A 37 5.59 9.78 4.00
C GLN A 37 5.31 9.85 2.50
N GLY A 38 4.06 9.69 2.12
CA GLY A 38 3.65 9.71 0.72
C GLY A 38 3.86 11.05 0.02
N GLU A 39 3.86 12.18 0.74
CA GLU A 39 4.23 13.48 0.15
C GLU A 39 5.66 13.49 -0.38
N LYS A 40 6.58 12.80 0.30
CA LYS A 40 7.98 12.68 -0.14
C LYS A 40 8.11 11.76 -1.34
N ILE A 41 7.28 10.71 -1.39
CA ILE A 41 7.20 9.80 -2.54
C ILE A 41 6.65 10.55 -3.76
N ASP A 42 5.56 11.32 -3.58
CA ASP A 42 5.00 12.16 -4.66
C ASP A 42 6.03 13.16 -5.20
N LEU A 43 6.79 13.83 -4.31
CA LEU A 43 7.86 14.74 -4.74
C LEU A 43 8.92 14.01 -5.59
N MET A 44 9.38 12.84 -5.14
CA MET A 44 10.35 12.04 -5.91
C MET A 44 9.78 11.60 -7.25
N LEU A 45 8.52 11.21 -7.30
CA LEU A 45 7.82 10.83 -8.53
C LEU A 45 7.77 12.02 -9.51
N TYR A 46 7.39 13.21 -9.05
CA TYR A 46 7.35 14.41 -9.92
C TYR A 46 8.73 14.81 -10.43
N ILE A 47 9.77 14.73 -9.61
CA ILE A 47 11.15 14.98 -10.05
C ILE A 47 11.54 13.96 -11.13
N THR A 48 11.25 12.68 -10.90
CA THR A 48 11.55 11.61 -11.85
C THR A 48 10.82 11.83 -13.19
N ILE A 49 9.50 12.08 -13.15
CA ILE A 49 8.70 12.37 -14.36
C ILE A 49 9.23 13.61 -15.08
N GLY A 50 9.55 14.68 -14.35
CA GLY A 50 10.08 15.91 -14.93
C GLY A 50 11.38 15.69 -15.68
N VAL A 51 12.33 14.99 -15.07
CA VAL A 51 13.63 14.71 -15.70
C VAL A 51 13.51 13.71 -16.85
N THR A 52 12.81 12.59 -16.65
CA THR A 52 12.64 11.61 -17.72
C THR A 52 11.84 12.17 -18.88
N GLY A 53 10.83 13.00 -18.61
CA GLY A 53 10.06 13.71 -19.62
C GLY A 53 10.92 14.72 -20.42
N ALA A 54 11.77 15.48 -19.74
CA ALA A 54 12.70 16.40 -20.41
C ALA A 54 13.68 15.63 -21.31
N VAL A 55 14.30 14.56 -20.80
CA VAL A 55 15.20 13.70 -21.58
C VAL A 55 14.46 13.09 -22.77
N PHE A 56 13.24 12.60 -22.58
CA PHE A 56 12.42 12.07 -23.66
C PHE A 56 12.19 13.11 -24.78
N ILE A 57 11.77 14.32 -24.42
CA ILE A 57 11.52 15.40 -25.39
C ILE A 57 12.80 15.74 -26.14
N ILE A 58 13.93 15.94 -25.45
CA ILE A 58 15.22 16.26 -26.05
C ILE A 58 15.64 15.15 -27.03
N THR A 59 15.58 13.91 -26.61
CA THR A 59 15.97 12.76 -27.45
C THR A 59 15.07 12.61 -28.68
N GLN A 60 13.76 12.85 -28.56
CA GLN A 60 12.85 12.81 -29.69
C GLN A 60 13.14 13.96 -30.69
N ILE A 61 13.37 15.18 -30.19
CA ILE A 61 13.75 16.31 -31.06
C ILE A 61 15.05 16.02 -31.81
N LEU A 62 16.08 15.50 -31.10
CA LEU A 62 17.35 15.15 -31.71
C LEU A 62 17.19 14.03 -32.75
N LEU A 63 16.42 12.99 -32.42
CA LEU A 63 16.14 11.86 -33.33
C LEU A 63 15.51 12.36 -34.64
N PHE A 64 14.45 13.12 -34.54
CA PHE A 64 13.76 13.65 -35.71
C PHE A 64 14.59 14.64 -36.48
N TRP A 65 15.33 15.51 -35.76
CA TRP A 65 16.27 16.47 -36.38
C TRP A 65 17.35 15.77 -37.19
N PHE A 66 17.96 14.71 -36.63
CA PHE A 66 19.01 13.98 -37.33
C PHE A 66 18.45 13.15 -38.49
N ALA A 67 17.29 12.54 -38.36
CA ALA A 67 16.62 11.84 -39.44
C ALA A 67 16.30 12.76 -40.62
N TYR A 68 15.90 14.03 -40.32
CA TYR A 68 15.65 15.04 -41.35
C TYR A 68 16.96 15.57 -41.97
N LYS A 69 17.94 15.93 -41.15
CA LYS A 69 19.17 16.58 -41.57
C LYS A 69 20.10 15.67 -42.34
N TYR A 70 20.16 14.40 -41.95
CA TYR A 70 21.11 13.41 -42.49
C TYR A 70 20.40 12.35 -43.37
N GLN A 71 19.24 12.69 -43.91
CA GLN A 71 18.59 11.84 -44.92
C GLN A 71 19.48 11.66 -46.14
N GLU A 72 19.32 10.52 -46.86
CA GLU A 72 20.03 10.23 -48.08
C GLU A 72 19.80 11.33 -49.15
N GLN A 73 20.88 11.76 -49.79
CA GLN A 73 20.87 12.75 -50.88
C GLN A 73 21.76 12.26 -52.00
N ASP A 74 21.26 12.39 -53.25
CA ASP A 74 22.02 11.98 -54.43
C ASP A 74 23.40 12.64 -54.48
N GLY A 75 24.42 11.80 -54.69
CA GLY A 75 25.81 12.23 -54.81
C GLY A 75 26.53 12.55 -53.49
N LYS A 76 25.85 12.46 -52.33
CA LYS A 76 26.47 12.65 -51.01
C LYS A 76 26.71 11.34 -50.33
N LYS A 77 27.96 11.12 -49.84
CA LYS A 77 28.34 9.96 -49.02
C LYS A 77 28.22 10.33 -47.54
N ALA A 78 27.76 9.37 -46.72
CA ALA A 78 27.74 9.51 -45.27
C ALA A 78 29.18 9.64 -44.72
N PHE A 79 29.37 10.53 -43.74
CA PHE A 79 30.64 10.64 -43.05
C PHE A 79 30.77 9.48 -42.04
N TYR A 80 31.87 8.75 -42.13
CA TYR A 80 32.15 7.65 -41.23
C TYR A 80 32.78 8.20 -39.94
N TYR A 81 32.01 8.13 -38.84
CA TYR A 81 32.45 8.60 -37.50
C TYR A 81 32.00 7.60 -36.44
N PRO A 82 32.73 6.48 -36.26
CA PRO A 82 32.24 5.36 -35.44
C PRO A 82 32.33 5.58 -33.94
N HIS A 83 33.22 6.46 -33.46
CA HIS A 83 33.46 6.64 -32.03
C HIS A 83 33.63 8.11 -31.65
N ASN A 84 33.08 8.45 -30.48
CA ASN A 84 33.30 9.73 -29.82
C ASN A 84 33.35 9.55 -28.29
N ASN A 85 34.51 9.23 -27.75
CA ASN A 85 34.73 8.94 -26.34
C ASN A 85 34.20 10.08 -25.42
N LYS A 86 34.26 11.34 -25.85
CA LYS A 86 33.80 12.48 -25.04
C LYS A 86 32.28 12.52 -24.95
N LEU A 87 31.59 12.30 -26.08
CA LEU A 87 30.13 12.21 -26.08
C LEU A 87 29.65 10.95 -25.32
N GLU A 88 30.31 9.83 -25.51
CA GLU A 88 30.03 8.58 -24.82
C GLU A 88 30.15 8.75 -23.31
N LEU A 89 31.23 9.36 -22.85
CA LEU A 89 31.43 9.68 -21.44
C LEU A 89 30.32 10.62 -20.91
N LEU A 90 29.95 11.64 -21.68
CA LEU A 90 28.91 12.59 -21.26
C LEU A 90 27.56 11.93 -21.06
N TRP A 91 27.05 11.22 -22.08
CA TRP A 91 25.70 10.61 -22.00
C TRP A 91 25.62 9.38 -21.11
N THR A 92 26.75 8.80 -20.71
CA THR A 92 26.79 7.73 -19.69
C THR A 92 26.88 8.32 -18.28
N THR A 93 27.80 9.27 -18.07
CA THR A 93 28.10 9.80 -16.73
C THR A 93 26.97 10.66 -16.18
N VAL A 94 26.40 11.56 -16.99
CA VAL A 94 25.34 12.47 -16.53
C VAL A 94 24.11 11.72 -16.07
N PRO A 95 23.52 10.77 -16.85
CA PRO A 95 22.40 9.96 -16.37
C PRO A 95 22.78 9.07 -15.16
N ALA A 96 23.99 8.51 -15.15
CA ALA A 96 24.44 7.65 -14.05
C ALA A 96 24.49 8.42 -12.72
N ILE A 97 25.02 9.64 -12.70
CA ILE A 97 25.02 10.50 -11.50
C ILE A 97 23.60 10.80 -11.05
N PHE A 98 22.73 11.20 -11.99
CA PHE A 98 21.34 11.51 -11.66
C PHE A 98 20.59 10.31 -11.08
N LEU A 99 20.70 9.14 -11.71
CA LEU A 99 20.09 7.90 -11.21
C LEU A 99 20.65 7.50 -9.84
N THR A 100 21.96 7.64 -9.63
CA THR A 100 22.57 7.38 -8.32
C THR A 100 21.96 8.26 -7.23
N VAL A 101 21.77 9.55 -7.50
CA VAL A 101 21.12 10.47 -6.56
C VAL A 101 19.67 10.02 -6.25
N LEU A 102 18.90 9.68 -7.27
CA LEU A 102 17.53 9.20 -7.09
C LEU A 102 17.48 7.90 -6.26
N VAL A 103 18.36 6.95 -6.54
CA VAL A 103 18.46 5.68 -5.81
C VAL A 103 18.80 5.92 -4.34
N VAL A 104 19.77 6.77 -4.04
CA VAL A 104 20.17 7.10 -2.66
C VAL A 104 19.01 7.71 -1.87
N PHE A 105 18.29 8.67 -2.47
CA PHE A 105 17.10 9.25 -1.83
C PHE A 105 15.97 8.24 -1.69
N GLY A 106 15.72 7.39 -2.69
CA GLY A 106 14.75 6.31 -2.64
C GLY A 106 15.02 5.35 -1.50
N LEU A 107 16.26 4.87 -1.38
CA LEU A 107 16.69 3.98 -0.30
C LEU A 107 16.54 4.64 1.08
N LYS A 108 16.87 5.93 1.21
CA LYS A 108 16.67 6.67 2.47
C LYS A 108 15.21 6.65 2.92
N TYR A 109 14.26 6.88 2.03
CA TYR A 109 12.83 6.84 2.36
C TYR A 109 12.34 5.42 2.61
N TRP A 110 12.81 4.46 1.83
CA TRP A 110 12.50 3.05 2.02
C TRP A 110 12.88 2.58 3.43
N PHE A 111 14.15 2.74 3.81
CA PHE A 111 14.63 2.36 5.14
C PHE A 111 13.92 3.08 6.28
N LYS A 112 13.48 4.32 6.05
CA LYS A 112 12.70 5.03 7.05
C LYS A 112 11.31 4.42 7.25
N MET A 113 10.63 4.00 6.19
CA MET A 113 9.26 3.48 6.26
C MET A 113 9.21 2.00 6.67
N THR A 114 10.26 1.23 6.40
CA THR A 114 10.35 -0.19 6.75
C THR A 114 11.14 -0.44 8.03
N GLY A 115 11.80 0.57 8.57
CA GLY A 115 12.51 0.52 9.84
C GLY A 115 11.57 0.64 11.05
N ASP A 116 12.15 0.88 12.21
CA ASP A 116 11.41 1.00 13.47
C ASP A 116 10.39 2.14 13.42
N ALA A 117 9.15 1.82 13.72
CA ALA A 117 8.10 2.82 13.89
C ALA A 117 8.30 3.58 15.22
N PRO A 118 7.84 4.83 15.31
CA PRO A 118 7.83 5.56 16.59
C PRO A 118 7.14 4.79 17.71
N GLN A 119 7.58 4.95 18.94
CA GLN A 119 7.06 4.18 20.10
C GLN A 119 5.56 4.39 20.37
N ASN A 120 5.03 5.56 19.98
CA ASN A 120 3.61 5.88 20.09
C ASN A 120 2.77 5.43 18.89
N SER A 121 3.26 4.50 18.10
CA SER A 121 2.54 4.00 16.94
C SER A 121 1.40 3.08 17.33
N VAL A 122 0.26 3.25 16.66
CA VAL A 122 -0.79 2.24 16.66
C VAL A 122 -0.31 1.03 15.84
N VAL A 123 -0.40 -0.15 16.40
CA VAL A 123 -0.01 -1.39 15.71
C VAL A 123 -1.26 -2.06 15.15
N VAL A 124 -1.23 -2.42 13.87
CA VAL A 124 -2.27 -3.20 13.21
C VAL A 124 -1.61 -4.36 12.48
N GLU A 125 -2.00 -5.57 12.80
CA GLU A 125 -1.63 -6.74 12.01
C GLU A 125 -2.61 -6.88 10.85
N VAL A 126 -2.06 -7.02 9.64
CA VAL A 126 -2.81 -7.19 8.38
C VAL A 126 -2.50 -8.58 7.85
N THR A 127 -3.51 -9.41 7.68
CA THR A 127 -3.34 -10.76 7.13
C THR A 127 -4.15 -10.91 5.85
N GLY A 128 -3.47 -11.19 4.73
CA GLY A 128 -4.11 -11.48 3.45
C GLY A 128 -4.41 -12.96 3.30
N HIS A 129 -5.56 -13.26 2.72
CA HIS A 129 -5.94 -14.59 2.27
C HIS A 129 -6.83 -14.50 1.02
N GLN A 130 -6.98 -15.58 0.27
CA GLN A 130 -7.80 -15.62 -0.95
C GLN A 130 -9.31 -15.59 -0.60
N PHE A 131 -10.06 -14.48 -0.76
CA PHE A 131 -9.67 -13.19 -1.37
C PHE A 131 -10.15 -12.04 -0.48
N ALA A 132 -9.61 -11.92 0.72
CA ALA A 132 -9.97 -10.90 1.70
C ALA A 132 -8.78 -10.48 2.58
N TRP A 133 -9.04 -9.47 3.42
CA TRP A 133 -8.10 -8.95 4.40
C TRP A 133 -8.69 -9.06 5.79
N ASP A 134 -7.92 -9.56 6.73
CA ASP A 134 -8.21 -9.55 8.15
C ASP A 134 -7.29 -8.59 8.89
N PHE A 135 -7.84 -7.88 9.86
CA PHE A 135 -7.10 -6.93 10.68
C PHE A 135 -7.17 -7.33 12.14
N ARG A 136 -6.02 -7.34 12.81
CA ARG A 136 -5.94 -7.63 14.22
C ARG A 136 -5.21 -6.51 14.95
N TYR A 137 -5.78 -6.10 16.06
CA TYR A 137 -5.25 -5.07 16.94
C TYR A 137 -4.81 -5.70 18.25
N PRO A 138 -3.67 -5.28 18.80
CA PRO A 138 -3.34 -5.60 20.17
C PRO A 138 -4.38 -4.93 21.08
N GLY A 139 -4.81 -5.64 22.08
CA GLY A 139 -5.79 -5.13 23.02
C GLY A 139 -5.21 -4.08 23.95
N LYS A 140 -5.59 -4.15 25.24
CA LYS A 140 -5.16 -3.19 26.25
C LYS A 140 -3.71 -3.33 26.65
N ASP A 141 -3.13 -4.52 26.50
CA ASP A 141 -1.74 -4.81 26.82
C ASP A 141 -0.76 -4.29 25.74
N GLY A 142 -1.27 -3.94 24.56
CA GLY A 142 -0.49 -3.45 23.42
C GLY A 142 0.38 -4.51 22.74
N ILE A 143 0.16 -5.79 23.02
CA ILE A 143 0.95 -6.91 22.52
C ILE A 143 0.05 -7.87 21.72
N LEU A 144 0.40 -8.08 20.46
CA LEU A 144 -0.29 -9.10 19.65
C LEU A 144 0.04 -10.50 20.13
N GLY A 145 -0.97 -11.31 20.42
CA GLY A 145 -0.83 -12.70 20.79
C GLY A 145 -0.22 -13.56 19.70
N LYS A 146 0.41 -14.67 20.06
CA LYS A 146 1.05 -15.59 19.12
C LYS A 146 0.07 -16.22 18.15
N LYS A 147 0.57 -16.52 16.96
CA LYS A 147 -0.14 -17.27 15.93
C LYS A 147 0.62 -18.55 15.58
N ASN A 148 -0.13 -19.59 15.24
CA ASN A 148 0.44 -20.83 14.73
C ASN A 148 -0.45 -21.35 13.59
N TYR A 149 0.11 -21.55 12.40
CA TYR A 149 -0.62 -22.05 11.24
C TYR A 149 -1.34 -23.40 11.50
N LYS A 150 -0.85 -24.21 12.45
CA LYS A 150 -1.47 -25.47 12.85
C LYS A 150 -2.78 -25.28 13.62
N LEU A 151 -3.00 -24.09 14.18
CA LEU A 151 -4.22 -23.72 14.90
C LEU A 151 -5.28 -23.11 14.00
N TYR A 152 -4.97 -22.91 12.72
CA TYR A 152 -5.95 -22.47 11.74
C TYR A 152 -7.11 -23.45 11.66
N ASN A 153 -8.31 -22.95 11.91
CA ASN A 153 -9.52 -23.76 11.87
C ASN A 153 -10.72 -22.91 11.47
N GLN A 154 -10.97 -22.85 10.17
CA GLN A 154 -12.07 -22.06 9.62
C GLN A 154 -13.47 -22.51 10.14
N PRO A 155 -13.79 -23.81 10.23
CA PRO A 155 -15.07 -24.26 10.79
C PRO A 155 -15.32 -23.82 12.23
N LEU A 156 -14.26 -23.65 13.02
CA LEU A 156 -14.35 -23.14 14.39
C LEU A 156 -14.18 -21.62 14.50
N GLY A 157 -13.93 -20.93 13.37
CA GLY A 157 -13.78 -19.47 13.31
C GLY A 157 -12.38 -18.94 13.61
N ASN A 158 -11.40 -19.80 14.00
CA ASN A 158 -10.01 -19.37 14.17
C ASN A 158 -9.31 -19.26 12.81
N THR A 159 -9.67 -18.20 12.09
CA THR A 159 -9.22 -17.95 10.71
C THR A 159 -7.80 -17.40 10.64
N LEU A 160 -7.22 -16.96 11.74
CA LEU A 160 -5.87 -16.42 11.82
C LEU A 160 -4.87 -17.38 12.51
N GLY A 161 -5.36 -18.51 13.05
CA GLY A 161 -4.53 -19.44 13.80
C GLY A 161 -4.00 -18.84 15.11
N VAL A 162 -4.79 -17.99 15.77
CA VAL A 162 -4.42 -17.38 17.05
C VAL A 162 -4.26 -18.46 18.13
N ASP A 163 -3.21 -18.37 18.92
CA ASP A 163 -2.95 -19.27 20.04
C ASP A 163 -3.63 -18.74 21.30
N PHE A 164 -4.82 -19.25 21.58
CA PHE A 164 -5.58 -18.91 22.79
C PHE A 164 -5.05 -19.55 24.07
N SER A 165 -3.93 -20.25 24.06
CA SER A 165 -3.17 -20.61 25.25
C SER A 165 -2.20 -19.51 25.69
N ASP A 166 -1.89 -18.57 24.79
CA ASP A 166 -1.08 -17.38 25.08
C ASP A 166 -1.97 -16.27 25.67
N SER A 167 -1.68 -15.86 26.89
CA SER A 167 -2.48 -14.83 27.59
C SER A 167 -2.49 -13.47 26.89
N THR A 168 -1.47 -13.15 26.06
CA THR A 168 -1.42 -11.91 25.28
C THR A 168 -2.44 -11.89 24.14
N SER A 169 -3.05 -13.04 23.77
CA SER A 169 -4.10 -13.08 22.77
C SER A 169 -5.52 -12.83 23.32
N PHE A 170 -5.67 -12.72 24.66
CA PHE A 170 -7.00 -12.68 25.28
C PHE A 170 -7.76 -11.37 25.05
N ASP A 171 -7.06 -10.31 24.77
CA ASP A 171 -7.64 -8.99 24.51
C ASP A 171 -7.44 -8.51 23.07
N ASP A 172 -6.84 -9.34 22.20
CA ASP A 172 -6.73 -9.06 20.76
C ASP A 172 -8.11 -8.91 20.12
N ILE A 173 -8.21 -7.92 19.25
CA ILE A 173 -9.42 -7.59 18.53
C ILE A 173 -9.25 -7.94 17.05
N HIS A 174 -10.16 -8.74 16.51
CA HIS A 174 -10.20 -9.10 15.10
C HIS A 174 -11.33 -8.39 14.37
N THR A 175 -11.03 -7.78 13.21
CA THR A 175 -12.00 -7.04 12.38
C THR A 175 -11.74 -7.26 10.90
N THR A 176 -12.77 -6.99 10.08
CA THR A 176 -12.69 -7.02 8.62
C THR A 176 -12.51 -5.63 7.99
N GLU A 177 -12.55 -4.57 8.80
CA GLU A 177 -12.26 -3.20 8.40
C GLU A 177 -11.13 -2.65 9.24
N MET A 178 -10.23 -1.89 8.63
CA MET A 178 -9.09 -1.29 9.32
C MET A 178 -9.44 0.13 9.77
N HIS A 179 -9.45 0.35 11.09
CA HIS A 179 -9.63 1.66 11.70
C HIS A 179 -8.30 2.22 12.20
N ILE A 180 -7.97 3.45 11.87
CA ILE A 180 -6.71 4.09 12.27
C ILE A 180 -6.92 5.57 12.60
N PRO A 181 -6.19 6.12 13.59
CA PRO A 181 -6.29 7.52 13.96
C PRO A 181 -5.49 8.42 13.01
N VAL A 182 -6.03 9.59 12.66
CA VAL A 182 -5.33 10.64 11.93
C VAL A 182 -4.22 11.26 12.78
N GLY A 183 -3.09 11.61 12.15
CA GLY A 183 -1.97 12.29 12.84
C GLY A 183 -1.08 11.38 13.67
N THR A 184 -1.50 10.17 14.01
CA THR A 184 -0.74 9.20 14.79
C THR A 184 -0.02 8.22 13.85
N PRO A 185 1.27 7.87 14.09
CA PRO A 185 1.94 6.85 13.32
C PRO A 185 1.26 5.48 13.45
N VAL A 186 1.09 4.80 12.33
CA VAL A 186 0.50 3.46 12.25
C VAL A 186 1.54 2.51 11.73
N LYS A 187 1.84 1.46 12.51
CA LYS A 187 2.71 0.36 12.13
C LYS A 187 1.86 -0.81 11.66
N LEU A 188 2.07 -1.23 10.43
CA LEU A 188 1.49 -2.45 9.90
C LEU A 188 2.46 -3.62 10.06
N VAL A 189 1.96 -4.72 10.61
CA VAL A 189 2.62 -6.03 10.62
C VAL A 189 1.87 -6.89 9.60
N ILE A 190 2.52 -7.21 8.50
CA ILE A 190 1.86 -7.75 7.31
C ILE A 190 2.20 -9.22 7.15
N ASN A 191 1.17 -10.03 6.99
CA ASN A 191 1.25 -11.48 6.82
C ASN A 191 0.35 -11.95 5.69
N ALA A 192 0.60 -13.16 5.21
CA ALA A 192 -0.32 -13.90 4.35
C ALA A 192 -0.51 -15.33 4.87
N MET A 193 -1.69 -15.89 4.61
CA MET A 193 -2.03 -17.24 5.07
C MET A 193 -1.78 -18.31 4.02
N ASP A 194 -1.96 -17.98 2.75
CA ASP A 194 -2.00 -18.95 1.64
C ASP A 194 -0.96 -18.65 0.56
N VAL A 195 -1.15 -17.62 -0.24
CA VAL A 195 -0.25 -17.20 -1.32
C VAL A 195 0.32 -15.81 -1.03
N ILE A 196 1.22 -15.34 -1.87
CA ILE A 196 1.71 -13.97 -1.77
C ILE A 196 0.59 -13.02 -2.19
N HIS A 197 0.31 -12.02 -1.33
CA HIS A 197 -0.52 -10.86 -1.61
C HIS A 197 0.35 -9.60 -1.53
N ASP A 198 -0.23 -8.44 -1.77
CA ASP A 198 0.46 -7.18 -1.56
C ASP A 198 -0.52 -6.16 -0.97
N VAL A 199 -0.11 -5.56 0.14
CA VAL A 199 -0.86 -4.49 0.80
C VAL A 199 -0.64 -3.20 0.02
N GLY A 200 -1.56 -2.90 -0.89
CA GLY A 200 -1.58 -1.66 -1.68
C GLY A 200 -2.42 -0.58 -1.02
N LEU A 201 -1.79 0.51 -0.56
CA LEU A 201 -2.43 1.67 0.06
C LEU A 201 -2.23 2.89 -0.82
N SER A 202 -2.92 2.95 -1.95
CA SER A 202 -2.68 3.94 -3.02
C SER A 202 -2.79 5.38 -2.53
N HIS A 203 -3.76 5.71 -1.66
CA HIS A 203 -3.95 7.05 -1.11
C HIS A 203 -2.81 7.47 -0.18
N PHE A 204 -2.18 6.52 0.50
CA PHE A 204 -1.06 6.76 1.42
C PHE A 204 0.30 6.62 0.73
N ARG A 205 0.35 6.18 -0.55
CA ARG A 205 1.58 5.87 -1.31
C ARG A 205 2.42 4.78 -0.66
N MET A 206 1.76 3.80 -0.04
CA MET A 206 2.40 2.69 0.64
C MET A 206 2.09 1.39 -0.09
N LYS A 207 3.10 0.52 -0.16
CA LYS A 207 2.99 -0.79 -0.77
C LYS A 207 3.98 -1.75 -0.11
N MET A 208 3.50 -2.96 0.25
CA MET A 208 4.34 -3.98 0.87
C MET A 208 3.76 -5.38 0.65
N ASP A 209 4.61 -6.29 0.20
CA ASP A 209 4.24 -7.69 0.00
C ASP A 209 3.84 -8.35 1.33
N ALA A 210 2.74 -9.12 1.29
CA ALA A 210 2.29 -10.02 2.32
C ALA A 210 2.73 -11.44 1.95
N VAL A 211 3.76 -11.95 2.62
CA VAL A 211 4.42 -13.21 2.26
C VAL A 211 4.09 -14.27 3.29
N PRO A 212 3.62 -15.48 2.90
CA PRO A 212 3.37 -16.57 3.84
C PRO A 212 4.62 -16.95 4.63
N GLY A 213 4.50 -16.96 5.97
CA GLY A 213 5.59 -17.33 6.87
C GLY A 213 6.71 -16.30 7.05
N ILE A 214 6.67 -15.16 6.37
CA ILE A 214 7.67 -14.09 6.48
C ILE A 214 6.94 -12.77 6.77
N PRO A 215 6.75 -12.40 8.05
CA PRO A 215 6.13 -11.12 8.39
C PRO A 215 6.95 -9.95 7.84
N THR A 216 6.28 -9.02 7.15
CA THR A 216 6.87 -7.75 6.71
C THR A 216 6.29 -6.60 7.52
N THR A 217 6.99 -5.48 7.57
CA THR A 217 6.54 -4.31 8.34
C THR A 217 6.72 -3.03 7.54
N MET A 218 5.76 -2.12 7.69
CA MET A 218 5.90 -0.73 7.26
C MET A 218 5.12 0.19 8.20
N TRP A 219 5.45 1.47 8.20
CA TRP A 219 4.69 2.45 8.96
C TRP A 219 4.51 3.76 8.22
N PHE A 220 3.41 4.44 8.52
CA PHE A 220 3.06 5.74 7.96
C PHE A 220 2.19 6.54 8.93
N THR A 221 2.03 7.84 8.65
CA THR A 221 1.17 8.72 9.44
C THR A 221 0.08 9.28 8.53
N PRO A 222 -1.20 8.91 8.75
CA PRO A 222 -2.34 9.47 8.03
C PRO A 222 -2.47 10.97 8.28
N LYS A 223 -2.86 11.73 7.24
CA LYS A 223 -2.99 13.20 7.31
C LYS A 223 -4.42 13.69 7.34
N TYR A 224 -5.34 12.94 6.78
CA TYR A 224 -6.72 13.34 6.61
C TYR A 224 -7.64 12.22 7.03
N THR A 225 -8.70 12.57 7.76
CA THR A 225 -9.77 11.62 8.08
C THR A 225 -10.54 11.23 6.81
N THR A 226 -11.29 10.14 6.89
CA THR A 226 -12.19 9.72 5.80
C THR A 226 -13.19 10.82 5.44
N GLU A 227 -13.74 11.51 6.45
CA GLU A 227 -14.69 12.61 6.25
C GLU A 227 -14.05 13.85 5.60
N GLU A 228 -12.81 14.17 5.97
CA GLU A 228 -12.05 15.23 5.30
C GLU A 228 -11.77 14.90 3.83
N MET A 229 -11.47 13.63 3.53
CA MET A 229 -11.26 13.20 2.16
C MET A 229 -12.53 13.21 1.32
N LYS A 230 -13.69 12.89 1.88
CA LYS A 230 -14.97 13.09 1.19
C LYS A 230 -15.16 14.54 0.73
N LYS A 231 -14.83 15.48 1.60
CA LYS A 231 -14.88 16.93 1.28
C LYS A 231 -13.84 17.34 0.24
N ARG A 232 -12.59 16.86 0.38
CA ARG A 232 -11.47 17.20 -0.54
C ARG A 232 -11.67 16.68 -1.95
N THR A 233 -12.22 15.47 -2.08
CA THR A 233 -12.48 14.82 -3.38
C THR A 233 -13.83 15.23 -3.98
N GLY A 234 -14.71 15.86 -3.21
CA GLY A 234 -16.09 16.13 -3.63
C GLY A 234 -16.93 14.86 -3.79
N ASN A 235 -16.45 13.72 -3.30
CA ASN A 235 -17.12 12.43 -3.39
C ASN A 235 -17.65 12.02 -2.00
N PRO A 236 -18.97 12.09 -1.75
CA PRO A 236 -19.54 11.69 -0.47
C PRO A 236 -19.40 10.20 -0.16
N ASN A 237 -19.17 9.37 -1.18
CA ASN A 237 -18.98 7.92 -1.05
C ASN A 237 -17.50 7.54 -0.99
N PHE A 238 -16.59 8.50 -0.78
CA PHE A 238 -15.17 8.20 -0.68
C PHE A 238 -14.90 7.29 0.50
N VAL A 239 -14.10 6.25 0.27
CA VAL A 239 -13.49 5.40 1.29
C VAL A 239 -12.01 5.22 0.98
N TYR A 240 -11.18 5.09 2.00
CA TYR A 240 -9.84 4.59 1.81
C TYR A 240 -9.90 3.07 1.63
N GLU A 241 -9.12 2.57 0.71
CA GLU A 241 -9.09 1.14 0.40
C GLU A 241 -7.69 0.56 0.60
N ILE A 242 -7.64 -0.69 1.02
CA ILE A 242 -6.52 -1.59 0.83
C ILE A 242 -6.85 -2.49 -0.35
N SER A 243 -5.93 -2.58 -1.31
CA SER A 243 -6.04 -3.46 -2.48
C SER A 243 -4.96 -4.53 -2.44
N CYS A 244 -5.21 -5.64 -3.11
CA CYS A 244 -4.16 -6.59 -3.42
C CYS A 244 -3.49 -6.20 -4.73
N ASP A 245 -2.19 -5.87 -4.70
CA ASP A 245 -1.44 -5.44 -5.88
C ASP A 245 -0.50 -6.55 -6.41
N GLN A 246 -0.60 -7.78 -5.85
CA GLN A 246 0.12 -8.98 -6.31
C GLN A 246 -0.87 -10.05 -6.76
N MET A 247 -0.66 -10.62 -7.94
CA MET A 247 -1.53 -11.66 -8.50
C MET A 247 -1.63 -12.85 -7.53
N CYS A 248 -2.80 -13.05 -6.94
CA CYS A 248 -3.05 -14.05 -5.90
C CYS A 248 -4.10 -15.12 -6.29
N GLY A 249 -4.67 -15.06 -7.49
CA GLY A 249 -5.66 -16.03 -7.97
C GLY A 249 -6.85 -15.40 -8.69
N GLN A 250 -7.93 -16.16 -8.87
CA GLN A 250 -9.09 -15.73 -9.66
C GLN A 250 -9.81 -14.50 -9.10
N GLY A 251 -9.86 -14.35 -7.76
CA GLY A 251 -10.49 -13.23 -7.07
C GLY A 251 -9.57 -12.03 -6.83
N HIS A 252 -8.35 -12.04 -7.36
CA HIS A 252 -7.36 -10.97 -7.16
C HIS A 252 -7.91 -9.57 -7.42
N PHE A 253 -8.64 -9.37 -8.51
CA PHE A 253 -9.19 -8.07 -8.91
C PHE A 253 -10.23 -7.51 -7.94
N SER A 254 -10.85 -8.35 -7.13
CA SER A 254 -11.90 -7.99 -6.16
C SER A 254 -11.41 -7.99 -4.70
N MET A 255 -10.14 -8.38 -4.46
CA MET A 255 -9.58 -8.43 -3.12
C MET A 255 -9.27 -7.03 -2.61
N ARG A 256 -10.27 -6.42 -1.98
CA ARG A 256 -10.23 -5.07 -1.39
C ARG A 256 -10.73 -5.12 0.04
N GLY A 257 -10.25 -4.19 0.85
CA GLY A 257 -10.73 -3.93 2.20
C GLY A 257 -10.93 -2.44 2.44
N VAL A 258 -11.73 -2.09 3.43
CA VAL A 258 -12.02 -0.71 3.80
C VAL A 258 -11.07 -0.26 4.90
N ILE A 259 -10.60 0.98 4.78
CA ILE A 259 -9.85 1.66 5.81
C ILE A 259 -10.63 2.90 6.24
N VAL A 260 -10.86 3.02 7.52
CA VAL A 260 -11.51 4.18 8.14
C VAL A 260 -10.45 4.98 8.90
N VAL A 261 -10.23 6.20 8.47
CA VAL A 261 -9.33 7.13 9.17
C VAL A 261 -10.21 8.08 9.99
N GLU A 262 -10.03 8.05 11.29
CA GLU A 262 -10.86 8.75 12.27
C GLU A 262 -10.01 9.73 13.09
N THR A 263 -10.66 10.61 13.84
CA THR A 263 -9.99 11.36 14.90
C THR A 263 -9.52 10.39 15.99
N GLU A 264 -8.54 10.78 16.78
CA GLU A 264 -8.05 9.95 17.90
C GLU A 264 -9.16 9.60 18.89
N GLU A 265 -10.07 10.53 19.16
CA GLU A 265 -11.22 10.32 20.04
C GLU A 265 -12.21 9.28 19.47
N GLU A 266 -12.55 9.39 18.20
CA GLU A 266 -13.44 8.45 17.52
C GLU A 266 -12.82 7.06 17.44
N TYR A 267 -11.52 6.98 17.09
CA TYR A 267 -10.77 5.72 17.07
C TYR A 267 -10.76 5.03 18.46
N ASN A 268 -10.48 5.77 19.52
CA ASN A 268 -10.47 5.22 20.88
C ASN A 268 -11.87 4.74 21.30
N LYS A 269 -12.91 5.46 20.92
CA LYS A 269 -14.30 5.05 21.15
C LYS A 269 -14.66 3.79 20.37
N TRP A 270 -14.26 3.71 19.10
CA TRP A 270 -14.45 2.53 18.27
C TRP A 270 -13.70 1.34 18.88
N LEU A 271 -12.42 1.49 19.23
CA LEU A 271 -11.60 0.42 19.80
C LEU A 271 -12.22 -0.10 21.11
N ALA A 272 -12.69 0.79 21.97
CA ALA A 272 -13.35 0.43 23.24
C ALA A 272 -14.69 -0.30 23.04
N SER A 273 -15.35 -0.14 21.90
CA SER A 273 -16.61 -0.81 21.57
C SER A 273 -16.40 -2.23 21.03
N GLN A 274 -15.16 -2.56 20.63
CA GLN A 274 -14.85 -3.87 20.06
C GLN A 274 -14.75 -4.93 21.14
N LYS A 275 -15.12 -6.15 20.79
CA LYS A 275 -14.97 -7.31 21.68
C LYS A 275 -13.70 -8.07 21.31
N PRO A 276 -12.91 -8.51 22.32
CA PRO A 276 -11.82 -9.42 22.09
C PRO A 276 -12.28 -10.71 21.38
N GLU A 277 -11.49 -11.16 20.42
CA GLU A 277 -11.77 -12.39 19.66
C GLU A 277 -11.86 -13.61 20.59
N TYR A 278 -11.02 -13.65 21.63
CA TYR A 278 -11.03 -14.67 22.66
C TYR A 278 -12.42 -14.91 23.28
N LEU A 279 -13.18 -13.86 23.53
CA LEU A 279 -14.53 -13.96 24.11
C LEU A 279 -15.60 -14.50 23.13
N THR A 280 -15.27 -14.56 21.85
CA THR A 280 -16.10 -15.23 20.84
C THR A 280 -15.95 -16.75 20.95
N PHE A 281 -14.74 -17.22 21.24
CA PHE A 281 -14.44 -18.65 21.43
C PHE A 281 -14.79 -19.15 22.82
N PHE A 282 -14.69 -18.31 23.85
CA PHE A 282 -14.92 -18.64 25.25
C PHE A 282 -15.98 -17.70 25.86
N PRO A 283 -17.25 -17.79 25.42
CA PRO A 283 -18.31 -16.90 25.89
C PRO A 283 -18.58 -16.97 27.40
N GLU A 284 -18.24 -18.10 28.05
CA GLU A 284 -18.36 -18.28 29.49
C GLU A 284 -17.37 -17.44 30.30
N LYS A 285 -16.32 -16.93 29.66
CA LYS A 285 -15.32 -16.04 30.26
C LYS A 285 -15.64 -14.54 30.06
N ASP A 286 -16.73 -14.24 29.38
CA ASP A 286 -17.17 -12.85 29.17
C ASP A 286 -17.73 -12.27 30.48
N PRO A 287 -17.05 -11.26 31.07
CA PRO A 287 -17.49 -10.65 32.33
C PRO A 287 -18.90 -10.05 32.25
N SER A 288 -19.33 -9.62 31.07
CA SER A 288 -20.67 -9.04 30.86
C SER A 288 -21.80 -10.08 30.97
N LYS A 289 -21.49 -11.36 30.82
CA LYS A 289 -22.45 -12.46 30.90
C LYS A 289 -22.49 -13.13 32.30
N GLN A 290 -21.48 -12.89 33.14
CA GLN A 290 -21.42 -13.42 34.50
C GLN A 290 -22.37 -12.74 35.49
N SER A 291 -22.96 -11.58 35.10
CA SER A 291 -23.93 -10.83 35.91
C SER A 291 -25.40 -11.16 35.63
N ALA A 292 -25.71 -12.07 34.69
CA ALA A 292 -27.07 -12.54 34.46
C ALA A 292 -27.37 -13.82 35.31
N PRO A 293 -28.52 -13.93 36.02
CA PRO A 293 -28.86 -15.14 36.71
C PRO A 293 -29.01 -16.32 35.72
N ALA A 294 -28.51 -17.47 36.12
CA ALA A 294 -28.50 -18.67 35.32
C ALA A 294 -29.93 -19.13 34.97
N ASP A 295 -30.35 -18.91 33.70
CA ASP A 295 -31.44 -19.67 33.12
C ASP A 295 -30.89 -20.67 32.08
N THR A 296 -31.04 -21.94 32.52
CA THR A 296 -31.00 -23.18 31.76
C THR A 296 -29.91 -23.46 30.74
N ALA A 297 -29.04 -24.35 31.15
CA ALA A 297 -28.00 -25.02 30.38
C ALA A 297 -28.45 -25.60 29.04
N THR A 298 -27.75 -25.25 28.00
CA THR A 298 -27.58 -26.11 26.82
C THR A 298 -26.08 -26.45 26.77
N THR A 299 -25.77 -27.71 26.96
CA THR A 299 -24.44 -28.29 27.07
C THR A 299 -23.71 -28.19 25.75
N ALA A 300 -22.85 -27.18 25.62
CA ALA A 300 -21.76 -27.20 24.64
C ALA A 300 -20.57 -27.95 25.26
N LYS A 301 -20.11 -29.00 24.60
CA LYS A 301 -18.94 -29.75 25.03
C LYS A 301 -17.71 -28.86 25.05
N PRO A 302 -16.87 -28.93 26.10
CA PRO A 302 -15.63 -28.15 26.17
C PRO A 302 -14.65 -28.57 25.07
N MET A 303 -14.13 -27.60 24.35
CA MET A 303 -13.14 -27.71 23.26
C MET A 303 -11.79 -28.31 23.69
N ALA A 304 -11.56 -28.42 25.00
CA ALA A 304 -10.33 -28.98 25.58
C ALA A 304 -10.06 -30.47 25.28
N GLN A 305 -11.01 -31.18 24.63
CA GLN A 305 -10.85 -32.62 24.27
C GLN A 305 -10.46 -32.85 22.80
N LEU A 306 -10.23 -31.78 22.01
CA LEU A 306 -9.88 -31.90 20.59
C LEU A 306 -8.40 -31.57 20.28
N ILE A 307 -7.57 -31.36 21.34
CA ILE A 307 -6.13 -31.14 21.21
C ILE A 307 -5.39 -32.36 21.79
N ASN A 308 -5.56 -33.53 21.15
CA ASN A 308 -4.65 -34.66 21.26
C ASN A 308 -4.43 -35.28 19.88
#